data_aaffe5cd6cadb2fdf73413599e772e95
#
_entry.id   aaffe5cd6cadb2fdf73413599e772e95
#
_cell.length_a   1.000
_cell.length_b   1.000
_cell.length_c   1.000
_cell.angle_alpha   90.00
_cell.angle_beta   90.00
_cell.angle_gamma   90.00
#
_symmetry.space_group_name_H-M   'P 1'
#
loop_
_entity.id
_entity.type
_entity.pdbx_description
1 polymer ?
#
loop_
_entity_poly.entity_id
_entity_poly.type
_entity_poly.pdbx_seq_one_letter_code
_entity_poly.pdbx_strand_id
1 'polypeptide(L)'
;MIFDFLFPNRCLDCNQLIDKNEIICEICKDNIHFSNHQFSEINSLKEKVSLLFPVENAFSLMLYEKESLAQKIIQQLKYNHREKIGKNLAEWTIEKLSFEDKKPDLIATVPLHPKKLKQRGYNQLHIF
;
A
#
# COMPACT_ATOMS: atom_id res chain seq x y z
N MET A 1 7.26 -25.76 9.63
CA MET A 1 6.05 -26.62 9.56
C MET A 1 5.93 -27.23 8.17
N ILE A 2 5.32 -28.40 8.07
CA ILE A 2 5.16 -29.12 6.79
C ILE A 2 4.45 -28.28 5.71
N PHE A 3 3.47 -27.45 6.10
CA PHE A 3 2.77 -26.57 5.17
C PHE A 3 3.65 -25.49 4.52
N ASP A 4 4.64 -25.00 5.22
CA ASP A 4 5.58 -23.99 4.68
C ASP A 4 6.53 -24.60 3.64
N PHE A 5 6.80 -25.89 3.76
CA PHE A 5 7.59 -26.63 2.77
C PHE A 5 6.77 -26.90 1.50
N LEU A 6 5.48 -27.21 1.65
CA LEU A 6 4.59 -27.48 0.52
C LEU A 6 4.11 -26.20 -0.19
N PHE A 7 3.95 -25.10 0.56
CA PHE A 7 3.47 -23.81 0.05
C PHE A 7 4.40 -22.68 0.51
N PRO A 8 5.64 -22.65 0.03
CA PRO A 8 6.58 -21.60 0.40
C PRO A 8 6.10 -20.23 -0.06
N ASN A 9 6.44 -19.19 0.74
CA ASN A 9 6.14 -17.83 0.38
C ASN A 9 6.96 -17.40 -0.84
N ARG A 10 6.29 -16.77 -1.81
CA ARG A 10 6.91 -16.38 -3.08
C ARG A 10 6.66 -14.92 -3.41
N CYS A 11 7.64 -14.31 -4.03
CA CYS A 11 7.55 -12.94 -4.55
C CYS A 11 6.39 -12.79 -5.52
N LEU A 12 5.59 -11.74 -5.36
CA LEU A 12 4.43 -11.45 -6.21
C LEU A 12 4.79 -11.17 -7.68
N ASP A 13 6.03 -10.85 -7.96
CA ASP A 13 6.49 -10.53 -9.31
C ASP A 13 7.31 -11.65 -9.93
N CYS A 14 8.49 -11.93 -9.42
CA CYS A 14 9.41 -12.91 -10.01
C CYS A 14 9.22 -14.35 -9.53
N ASN A 15 8.30 -14.59 -8.59
CA ASN A 15 7.99 -15.91 -8.02
C ASN A 15 9.14 -16.59 -7.25
N GLN A 16 10.24 -15.87 -6.98
CA GLN A 16 11.35 -16.33 -6.16
C GLN A 16 10.88 -16.59 -4.71
N LEU A 17 11.53 -17.51 -4.01
CA LEU A 17 11.30 -17.74 -2.59
C LEU A 17 11.70 -16.51 -1.77
N ILE A 18 10.84 -16.11 -0.85
CA ILE A 18 11.05 -14.96 0.04
C ILE A 18 10.63 -15.32 1.47
N ASP A 19 10.99 -14.47 2.42
CA ASP A 19 10.60 -14.63 3.81
C ASP A 19 9.09 -14.60 4.01
N LYS A 20 8.61 -15.26 5.07
CA LYS A 20 7.18 -15.39 5.37
C LYS A 20 6.44 -14.08 5.48
N ASN A 21 7.10 -13.04 5.96
CA ASN A 21 6.49 -11.73 6.21
C ASN A 21 6.55 -10.80 5.01
N GLU A 22 7.34 -11.15 3.99
CA GLU A 22 7.49 -10.36 2.78
C GLU A 22 6.43 -10.69 1.72
N ILE A 23 6.16 -9.75 0.84
CA ILE A 23 5.30 -9.93 -0.33
C ILE A 23 6.09 -9.89 -1.63
N ILE A 24 7.29 -9.34 -1.59
CA ILE A 24 8.14 -9.10 -2.74
C ILE A 24 9.61 -9.19 -2.30
N CYS A 25 10.48 -9.69 -3.19
CA CYS A 25 11.93 -9.70 -2.94
C CYS A 25 12.54 -8.30 -3.12
N GLU A 26 13.72 -8.06 -2.54
CA GLU A 26 14.42 -6.78 -2.61
C GLU A 26 14.63 -6.31 -4.06
N ILE A 27 15.05 -7.20 -4.95
CA ILE A 27 15.29 -6.86 -6.37
C ILE A 27 14.01 -6.35 -7.05
N CYS A 28 12.86 -6.98 -6.80
CA CYS A 28 11.59 -6.53 -7.35
C CYS A 28 11.06 -5.28 -6.63
N LYS A 29 11.39 -5.08 -5.35
CA LYS A 29 11.03 -3.88 -4.59
C LYS A 29 11.67 -2.63 -5.21
N ASP A 30 12.90 -2.74 -5.70
CA ASP A 30 13.58 -1.65 -6.39
C ASP A 30 12.90 -1.22 -7.69
N ASN A 31 12.09 -2.10 -8.30
CA ASN A 31 11.29 -1.79 -9.48
C ASN A 31 9.95 -1.12 -9.16
N ILE A 32 9.62 -0.93 -7.89
CA ILE A 32 8.43 -0.15 -7.50
C ILE A 32 8.76 1.33 -7.63
N HIS A 33 7.98 2.03 -8.43
CA HIS A 33 8.06 3.49 -8.48
C HIS A 33 7.41 4.09 -7.23
N PHE A 34 8.18 4.16 -6.14
CA PHE A 34 7.75 4.90 -4.96
C PHE A 34 7.65 6.38 -5.29
N SER A 35 6.65 7.05 -4.75
CA SER A 35 6.57 8.50 -4.89
C SER A 35 7.65 9.16 -4.03
N ASN A 36 8.24 10.24 -4.53
CA ASN A 36 9.14 11.07 -3.74
C ASN A 36 8.38 12.20 -3.00
N HIS A 37 7.09 12.02 -2.77
CA HIS A 37 6.29 13.00 -2.05
C HIS A 37 6.66 12.99 -0.58
N GLN A 38 7.14 14.12 -0.08
CA GLN A 38 7.26 14.34 1.35
C GLN A 38 5.95 14.94 1.86
N PHE A 39 5.49 14.48 3.02
CA PHE A 39 4.19 14.88 3.56
C PHE A 39 4.15 16.36 3.97
N SER A 40 5.26 16.88 4.48
CA SER A 40 5.38 18.28 4.92
C SER A 40 5.60 19.29 3.80
N GLU A 41 5.92 18.84 2.58
CA GLU A 41 6.27 19.71 1.47
C GLU A 41 5.13 19.90 0.46
N ILE A 42 5.20 20.99 -0.30
CA ILE A 42 4.35 21.18 -1.47
C ILE A 42 4.79 20.18 -2.54
N ASN A 43 3.89 19.33 -2.93
CA ASN A 43 4.12 18.32 -3.96
C ASN A 43 2.99 18.31 -5.00
N SER A 44 3.23 17.68 -6.14
CA SER A 44 2.28 17.64 -7.26
C SER A 44 0.93 17.01 -6.90
N LEU A 45 0.90 16.09 -5.93
CA LEU A 45 -0.34 15.49 -5.44
C LEU A 45 -1.15 16.53 -4.63
N LYS A 46 -0.50 17.25 -3.71
CA LYS A 46 -1.13 18.31 -2.93
C LYS A 46 -1.74 19.39 -3.84
N GLU A 47 -1.00 19.82 -4.85
CA GLU A 47 -1.50 20.80 -5.83
C GLU A 47 -2.78 20.32 -6.52
N LYS A 48 -2.79 19.09 -7.04
CA LYS A 48 -3.95 18.49 -7.71
C LYS A 48 -5.15 18.34 -6.78
N VAL A 49 -4.94 17.85 -5.57
CA VAL A 49 -6.02 17.62 -4.59
C VAL A 49 -6.59 18.93 -4.09
N SER A 50 -5.77 19.96 -3.90
CA SER A 50 -6.19 21.30 -3.47
C SER A 50 -7.13 21.98 -4.47
N LEU A 51 -7.14 21.57 -5.73
CA LEU A 51 -8.12 22.05 -6.71
C LEU A 51 -9.54 21.51 -6.45
N LEU A 52 -9.67 20.41 -5.75
CA LEU A 52 -10.95 19.74 -5.46
C LEU A 52 -11.50 20.12 -4.08
N PHE A 53 -10.62 20.17 -3.09
CA PHE A 53 -10.98 20.53 -1.71
C PHE A 53 -9.73 20.96 -0.92
N PRO A 54 -9.89 21.78 0.12
CA PRO A 54 -8.76 22.27 0.89
C PRO A 54 -8.08 21.12 1.65
N VAL A 55 -6.77 20.98 1.45
CA VAL A 55 -5.92 20.02 2.18
C VAL A 55 -4.65 20.71 2.67
N GLU A 56 -4.24 20.41 3.88
CA GLU A 56 -2.96 20.91 4.40
C GLU A 56 -1.79 20.16 3.77
N ASN A 57 -1.88 18.84 3.69
CA ASN A 57 -0.84 17.98 3.14
C ASN A 57 -1.42 16.82 2.33
N ALA A 58 -0.62 16.27 1.44
CA ALA A 58 -0.98 15.09 0.66
C ALA A 58 0.26 14.21 0.45
N PHE A 59 0.06 12.89 0.56
CA PHE A 59 1.10 11.88 0.40
C PHE A 59 0.57 10.72 -0.44
N SER A 60 1.41 10.15 -1.27
CA SER A 60 1.16 8.86 -1.90
C SER A 60 2.38 7.97 -1.74
N LEU A 61 2.19 6.70 -1.47
CA LEU A 61 3.29 5.75 -1.28
C LEU A 61 4.00 5.44 -2.60
N MET A 62 3.22 5.15 -3.64
CA MET A 62 3.77 4.72 -4.93
C MET A 62 2.93 5.25 -6.09
N LEU A 63 3.55 5.33 -7.25
CA LEU A 63 2.89 5.71 -8.50
C LEU A 63 2.14 4.50 -9.06
N TYR A 64 0.89 4.72 -9.42
CA TYR A 64 0.06 3.70 -10.06
C TYR A 64 0.15 3.84 -11.58
N GLU A 65 0.78 2.88 -12.22
CA GLU A 65 0.87 2.79 -13.66
C GLU A 65 0.26 1.47 -14.15
N LYS A 66 -0.27 1.48 -15.35
CA LYS A 66 -0.83 0.27 -15.97
C LYS A 66 0.27 -0.77 -16.15
N GLU A 67 -0.04 -2.02 -15.85
CA GLU A 67 0.90 -3.17 -15.94
C GLU A 67 2.11 -3.09 -15.00
N SER A 68 2.10 -2.14 -14.06
CA SER A 68 3.16 -2.01 -13.06
C SER A 68 3.00 -2.99 -11.89
N LEU A 69 4.08 -3.13 -11.14
CA LEU A 69 4.07 -3.92 -9.91
C LEU A 69 3.14 -3.30 -8.85
N ALA A 70 3.03 -1.98 -8.79
CA ALA A 70 2.07 -1.29 -7.94
C ALA A 70 0.63 -1.73 -8.25
N GLN A 71 0.26 -1.87 -9.52
CA GLN A 71 -1.05 -2.39 -9.92
C GLN A 71 -1.26 -3.83 -9.44
N LYS A 72 -0.27 -4.72 -9.61
CA LYS A 72 -0.33 -6.11 -9.13
C LYS A 72 -0.56 -6.17 -7.63
N ILE A 73 0.20 -5.41 -6.83
CA ILE A 73 0.08 -5.34 -5.37
C ILE A 73 -1.32 -4.91 -4.96
N ILE A 74 -1.83 -3.81 -5.54
CA ILE A 74 -3.16 -3.28 -5.20
C ILE A 74 -4.29 -4.24 -5.62
N GLN A 75 -4.16 -4.93 -6.74
CA GLN A 75 -5.13 -5.95 -7.15
C GLN A 75 -5.15 -7.14 -6.19
N GLN A 76 -3.99 -7.62 -5.77
CA GLN A 76 -3.88 -8.71 -4.79
C GLN A 76 -4.45 -8.31 -3.43
N LEU A 77 -4.21 -7.08 -2.97
CA LEU A 77 -4.81 -6.54 -1.75
C LEU A 77 -6.34 -6.51 -1.83
N LYS A 78 -6.89 -6.16 -2.99
CA LYS A 78 -8.35 -6.02 -3.17
C LYS A 78 -9.11 -7.36 -3.22
N TYR A 79 -8.51 -8.42 -3.76
CA TYR A 79 -9.27 -9.60 -4.17
C TYR A 79 -8.83 -10.93 -3.53
N ASN A 80 -7.68 -11.01 -2.90
CA ASN A 80 -7.11 -12.29 -2.46
C ASN A 80 -7.00 -12.46 -0.94
N HIS A 81 -7.70 -11.67 -0.14
CA HIS A 81 -7.68 -11.74 1.34
C HIS A 81 -6.24 -11.81 1.92
N ARG A 82 -5.29 -11.16 1.28
CA ARG A 82 -3.89 -11.18 1.68
C ARG A 82 -3.60 -10.05 2.66
N GLU A 83 -3.93 -10.24 3.92
CA GLU A 83 -3.65 -9.29 5.01
C GLU A 83 -2.18 -8.86 5.06
N LYS A 84 -1.28 -9.77 4.74
CA LYS A 84 0.16 -9.52 4.66
C LYS A 84 0.51 -8.33 3.75
N ILE A 85 -0.22 -8.15 2.64
CA ILE A 85 0.00 -7.02 1.73
C ILE A 85 -0.30 -5.70 2.42
N GLY A 86 -1.40 -5.62 3.17
CA GLY A 86 -1.74 -4.42 3.94
C GLY A 86 -0.65 -4.07 4.95
N LYS A 87 -0.14 -5.05 5.69
CA LYS A 87 0.96 -4.85 6.64
C LYS A 87 2.23 -4.32 5.97
N ASN A 88 2.67 -4.94 4.88
CA ASN A 88 3.86 -4.48 4.15
C ASN A 88 3.68 -3.05 3.62
N LEU A 89 2.51 -2.72 3.08
CA LEU A 89 2.22 -1.36 2.63
C LEU A 89 2.22 -0.35 3.78
N ALA A 90 1.71 -0.73 4.95
CA ALA A 90 1.76 0.11 6.15
C ALA A 90 3.21 0.35 6.61
N GLU A 91 4.02 -0.69 6.67
CA GLU A 91 5.45 -0.59 7.02
C GLU A 91 6.19 0.34 6.06
N TRP A 92 6.03 0.15 4.75
CA TRP A 92 6.63 1.03 3.74
C TRP A 92 6.13 2.47 3.83
N THR A 93 4.87 2.67 4.22
CA THR A 93 4.31 4.00 4.43
C THR A 93 4.92 4.67 5.65
N ILE A 94 5.06 3.94 6.78
CA ILE A 94 5.67 4.47 8.00
C ILE A 94 7.13 4.87 7.77
N GLU A 95 7.88 4.09 6.99
CA GLU A 95 9.27 4.42 6.63
C GLU A 95 9.40 5.74 5.85
N LYS A 96 8.39 6.10 5.06
CA LYS A 96 8.41 7.27 4.16
C LYS A 96 7.60 8.46 4.67
N LEU A 97 6.66 8.23 5.56
CA LEU A 97 5.76 9.25 6.08
C LEU A 97 6.32 9.80 7.40
N SER A 98 6.77 11.05 7.37
CA SER A 98 7.21 11.77 8.58
C SER A 98 6.17 12.82 8.97
N PHE A 99 5.73 12.78 10.22
CA PHE A 99 4.93 13.83 10.86
C PHE A 99 5.88 14.68 11.72
N GLU A 100 6.54 15.67 11.12
CA GLU A 100 7.60 16.42 11.79
C GLU A 100 7.12 17.10 13.09
N ASP A 101 6.03 17.88 13.05
CA ASP A 101 5.59 18.66 14.20
C ASP A 101 4.10 18.50 14.57
N LYS A 102 3.28 17.92 13.71
CA LYS A 102 1.85 17.79 13.93
C LYS A 102 1.38 16.36 13.71
N LYS A 103 1.17 15.64 14.80
CA LYS A 103 0.48 14.34 14.73
C LYS A 103 -1.00 14.57 14.40
N PRO A 104 -1.62 13.70 13.59
CA PRO A 104 -3.05 13.78 13.33
C PRO A 104 -3.84 13.48 14.62
N ASP A 105 -4.90 14.25 14.87
CA ASP A 105 -5.81 14.01 15.99
C ASP A 105 -6.73 12.82 15.72
N LEU A 106 -7.02 12.56 14.46
CA LEU A 106 -7.90 11.48 14.04
C LEU A 106 -7.42 10.87 12.71
N ILE A 107 -7.46 9.56 12.63
CA ILE A 107 -7.25 8.80 11.38
C ILE A 107 -8.58 8.20 10.97
N ALA A 108 -9.02 8.50 9.75
CA ALA A 108 -10.25 7.96 9.18
C ALA A 108 -9.95 7.21 7.88
N THR A 109 -10.52 6.02 7.75
CA THR A 109 -10.44 5.25 6.51
C THR A 109 -11.57 5.60 5.56
N VAL A 110 -11.30 5.59 4.25
CA VAL A 110 -12.36 5.73 3.25
C VAL A 110 -13.31 4.52 3.35
N PRO A 111 -14.61 4.73 3.57
CA PRO A 111 -15.56 3.64 3.71
C PRO A 111 -15.74 2.89 2.39
N LEU A 112 -15.88 1.58 2.48
CA LEU A 112 -16.17 0.74 1.33
C LEU A 112 -17.69 0.62 1.15
N HIS A 113 -18.17 0.80 -0.08
CA HIS A 113 -19.58 0.62 -0.40
C HIS A 113 -20.07 -0.80 -0.01
N PRO A 114 -21.27 -0.96 0.61
CA PRO A 114 -21.74 -2.26 1.13
C PRO A 114 -21.70 -3.41 0.11
N LYS A 115 -22.04 -3.16 -1.15
CA LYS A 115 -21.94 -4.18 -2.22
C LYS A 115 -20.50 -4.66 -2.42
N LYS A 116 -19.52 -3.75 -2.40
CA LYS A 116 -18.10 -4.09 -2.54
C LYS A 116 -17.58 -4.80 -1.30
N LEU A 117 -18.03 -4.39 -0.11
CA LEU A 117 -17.67 -5.05 1.14
C LEU A 117 -18.16 -6.51 1.14
N LYS A 118 -19.42 -6.75 0.71
CA LYS A 118 -19.97 -8.10 0.58
C LYS A 118 -19.20 -8.95 -0.45
N GLN A 119 -18.80 -8.34 -1.57
CA GLN A 119 -18.03 -9.04 -2.62
C GLN A 119 -16.61 -9.37 -2.18
N ARG A 120 -15.95 -8.47 -1.44
CA ARG A 120 -14.55 -8.62 -1.00
C ARG A 120 -14.41 -9.35 0.32
N GLY A 121 -15.46 -9.35 1.15
CA GLY A 121 -15.45 -9.94 2.50
C GLY A 121 -14.78 -9.08 3.57
N TYR A 122 -14.02 -8.05 3.21
CA TYR A 122 -13.30 -7.17 4.15
C TYR A 122 -13.00 -5.79 3.53
N ASN A 123 -12.74 -4.81 4.39
CA ASN A 123 -12.20 -3.53 3.97
C ASN A 123 -10.67 -3.59 4.07
N GLN A 124 -10.01 -3.51 2.93
CA GLN A 124 -8.55 -3.59 2.82
C GLN A 124 -7.81 -2.53 3.64
N LEU A 125 -8.45 -1.39 3.95
CA LEU A 125 -7.87 -0.31 4.73
C LEU A 125 -7.86 -0.58 6.25
N HIS A 126 -8.57 -1.61 6.73
CA HIS A 126 -8.54 -1.98 8.15
C HIS A 126 -7.25 -2.71 8.54
N ILE A 127 -6.48 -3.19 7.56
CA ILE A 127 -5.24 -3.93 7.79
C ILE A 127 -4.02 -3.01 7.55
N PHE A 128 -4.26 -1.90 6.90
CA PHE A 128 -3.31 -0.83 6.68
C PHE A 128 -3.29 0.10 7.89
#